data_af92f5f3426b0180e1df3b902216a26a
#
_entry.id   af92f5f3426b0180e1df3b902216a26a
#
_cell.length_a   1.000
_cell.length_b   1.000
_cell.length_c   1.000
_cell.angle_alpha   90.00
_cell.angle_beta   90.00
_cell.angle_gamma   90.00
#
_symmetry.space_group_name_H-M   'P 1'
#
loop_
_entity.id
_entity.type
_entity.pdbx_description
1 polymer ?
#
loop_
_entity_poly.entity_id
_entity_poly.type
_entity_poly.pdbx_seq_one_letter_code
_entity_poly.pdbx_strand_id
1 'polypeptide(L)'
;MVRVKKVLDAVDLEIMRILSSNCREKHETIASKVGLSSPMVRKRIETLEMLGIIKGCNAKINYTLLGVSTYVIIIRHRASEKLVDSLHRHRLVERIYISKSRDTIVAIIKAQSEQELSDFKDFIQREAPGAEVVDIESIYEKEWLPEGPGLRVIYRCGFCGGVIIGSPYVITLDERVMTFHGRECAEAYMQKKQITRL
;
A
#
# COMPACT_ATOMS: atom_id res chain seq x y z
N MET A 1 12.08 14.80 7.99
CA MET A 1 11.01 14.05 7.32
C MET A 1 9.76 14.93 7.26
N VAL A 2 9.51 15.59 6.14
CA VAL A 2 8.38 16.50 5.98
C VAL A 2 7.11 15.67 5.80
N ARG A 3 6.23 15.65 6.80
CA ARG A 3 4.90 15.04 6.67
C ARG A 3 4.03 15.96 5.82
N VAL A 4 4.01 15.72 4.52
CA VAL A 4 3.00 16.34 3.65
C VAL A 4 1.66 15.69 3.99
N LYS A 5 0.81 16.41 4.72
CA LYS A 5 -0.59 16.01 4.93
C LYS A 5 -1.40 16.32 3.66
N LYS A 6 -1.22 15.53 2.60
CA LYS A 6 -2.24 15.52 1.55
C LYS A 6 -3.43 14.75 2.11
N VAL A 7 -4.57 15.39 2.21
CA VAL A 7 -5.84 14.69 2.47
C VAL A 7 -6.25 14.03 1.16
N LEU A 8 -6.29 12.71 1.12
CA LEU A 8 -6.82 11.95 0.00
C LEU A 8 -8.31 12.23 -0.12
N ASP A 9 -8.79 12.48 -1.32
CA ASP A 9 -10.21 12.63 -1.60
C ASP A 9 -10.80 11.36 -2.24
N ALA A 10 -12.12 11.34 -2.45
CA ALA A 10 -12.82 10.22 -3.07
C ALA A 10 -12.32 9.92 -4.48
N VAL A 11 -11.87 10.93 -5.20
CA VAL A 11 -11.31 10.80 -6.56
C VAL A 11 -9.96 10.10 -6.51
N ASP A 12 -9.09 10.45 -5.55
CA ASP A 12 -7.80 9.78 -5.36
C ASP A 12 -8.00 8.29 -5.04
N LEU A 13 -9.02 7.97 -4.22
CA LEU A 13 -9.37 6.57 -3.91
C LEU A 13 -9.85 5.81 -5.13
N GLU A 14 -10.70 6.42 -5.94
CA GLU A 14 -11.21 5.78 -7.16
C GLU A 14 -10.08 5.58 -8.18
N ILE A 15 -9.18 6.55 -8.34
CA ILE A 15 -7.98 6.39 -9.17
C ILE A 15 -7.14 5.20 -8.68
N MET A 16 -6.88 5.11 -7.37
CA MET A 16 -6.13 3.99 -6.80
C MET A 16 -6.85 2.65 -7.00
N ARG A 17 -8.19 2.60 -6.88
CA ARG A 17 -8.99 1.38 -7.12
C ARG A 17 -8.85 0.91 -8.56
N ILE A 18 -8.97 1.81 -9.53
CA ILE A 18 -8.81 1.50 -10.95
C ILE A 18 -7.39 0.98 -11.23
N LEU A 19 -6.37 1.69 -10.73
CA LEU A 19 -4.97 1.32 -10.95
C LEU A 19 -4.58 0.02 -10.22
N SER A 20 -5.21 -0.31 -9.10
CA SER A 20 -4.95 -1.59 -8.41
C SER A 20 -5.48 -2.79 -9.20
N SER A 21 -6.55 -2.62 -9.98
CA SER A 21 -7.09 -3.67 -10.85
C SER A 21 -6.38 -3.71 -12.21
N ASN A 22 -6.07 -2.57 -12.79
CA ASN A 22 -5.34 -2.45 -14.05
C ASN A 22 -4.40 -1.23 -14.01
N CYS A 23 -3.16 -1.45 -13.62
CA CYS A 23 -2.18 -0.37 -13.50
C CYS A 23 -1.75 0.24 -14.84
N ARG A 24 -2.14 -0.34 -15.98
CA ARG A 24 -1.91 0.17 -17.33
C ARG A 24 -3.14 0.85 -17.93
N GLU A 25 -4.16 1.13 -17.12
CA GLU A 25 -5.36 1.82 -17.60
C GLU A 25 -4.99 3.21 -18.16
N LYS A 26 -5.59 3.57 -19.27
CA LYS A 26 -5.32 4.87 -19.92
C LYS A 26 -5.86 6.01 -19.07
N HIS A 27 -5.13 7.11 -19.01
CA HIS A 27 -5.56 8.29 -18.24
C HIS A 27 -6.90 8.84 -18.72
N GLU A 28 -7.21 8.73 -20.02
CA GLU A 28 -8.51 9.11 -20.61
C GLU A 28 -9.65 8.27 -20.02
N THR A 29 -9.44 6.96 -19.92
CA THR A 29 -10.43 6.04 -19.33
C THR A 29 -10.65 6.32 -17.85
N ILE A 30 -9.56 6.56 -17.11
CA ILE A 30 -9.66 6.94 -15.70
C ILE A 30 -10.42 8.27 -15.59
N ALA A 31 -10.05 9.26 -16.40
CA ALA A 31 -10.65 10.60 -16.41
C ALA A 31 -12.17 10.55 -16.62
N SER A 32 -12.64 9.74 -17.58
CA SER A 32 -14.08 9.56 -17.82
C SER A 32 -14.83 8.95 -16.63
N LYS A 33 -14.17 8.03 -15.89
CA LYS A 33 -14.75 7.36 -14.72
C LYS A 33 -14.83 8.28 -13.49
N VAL A 34 -13.84 9.17 -13.33
CA VAL A 34 -13.75 10.05 -12.14
C VAL A 34 -14.25 11.48 -12.39
N GLY A 35 -14.71 11.79 -13.60
CA GLY A 35 -15.24 13.11 -13.96
C GLY A 35 -14.18 14.22 -14.01
N LEU A 36 -12.94 13.89 -14.40
CA LEU A 36 -11.83 14.83 -14.53
C LEU A 36 -11.28 14.86 -15.96
N SER A 37 -10.38 15.80 -16.24
CA SER A 37 -9.57 15.76 -17.47
C SER A 37 -8.35 14.85 -17.31
N SER A 38 -7.84 14.26 -18.42
CA SER A 38 -6.64 13.43 -18.41
C SER A 38 -5.41 14.11 -17.76
N PRO A 39 -5.12 15.39 -18.02
CA PRO A 39 -4.01 16.09 -17.34
C PRO A 39 -4.20 16.14 -15.81
N MET A 40 -5.45 16.35 -15.33
CA MET A 40 -5.72 16.34 -13.88
C MET A 40 -5.53 14.96 -13.26
N VAL A 41 -5.95 13.89 -13.94
CA VAL A 41 -5.72 12.51 -13.49
C VAL A 41 -4.22 12.24 -13.42
N ARG A 42 -3.47 12.58 -14.46
CA ARG A 42 -2.01 12.43 -14.49
C ARG A 42 -1.34 13.12 -13.30
N LYS A 43 -1.67 14.41 -13.06
CA LYS A 43 -1.12 15.16 -11.93
C LYS A 43 -1.43 14.52 -10.57
N ARG A 44 -2.64 13.94 -10.41
CA ARG A 44 -3.02 13.21 -9.19
C ARG A 44 -2.21 11.93 -9.00
N ILE A 45 -2.03 11.15 -10.06
CA ILE A 45 -1.22 9.92 -10.03
C ILE A 45 0.22 10.26 -9.65
N GLU A 46 0.85 11.24 -10.34
CA GLU A 46 2.20 11.71 -10.02
C GLU A 46 2.34 12.16 -8.55
N THR A 47 1.30 12.80 -8.02
CA THR A 47 1.28 13.20 -6.60
C THR A 47 1.20 11.98 -5.68
N LEU A 48 0.39 10.97 -6.00
CA LEU A 48 0.27 9.74 -5.22
C LEU A 48 1.57 8.92 -5.25
N GLU A 49 2.28 8.93 -6.37
CA GLU A 49 3.60 8.31 -6.53
C GLU A 49 4.67 9.06 -5.69
N MET A 50 4.74 10.39 -5.79
CA MET A 50 5.65 11.20 -4.97
C MET A 50 5.43 11.02 -3.47
N LEU A 51 4.20 10.76 -3.04
CA LEU A 51 3.86 10.46 -1.65
C LEU A 51 4.17 9.01 -1.25
N GLY A 52 4.60 8.16 -2.20
CA GLY A 52 4.85 6.74 -1.97
C GLY A 52 3.59 5.92 -1.70
N ILE A 53 2.41 6.45 -2.01
CA ILE A 53 1.13 5.75 -1.90
C ILE A 53 1.00 4.75 -3.04
N ILE A 54 1.27 5.19 -4.27
CA ILE A 54 1.47 4.30 -5.42
C ILE A 54 2.97 4.02 -5.52
N LYS A 55 3.33 2.74 -5.46
CA LYS A 55 4.74 2.31 -5.47
C LYS A 55 5.23 1.81 -6.83
N GLY A 56 4.35 1.72 -7.79
CA GLY A 56 4.68 1.24 -9.13
C GLY A 56 3.62 0.30 -9.71
N CYS A 57 3.88 -0.14 -10.92
CA CYS A 57 3.04 -1.03 -11.71
C CYS A 57 3.83 -2.31 -12.04
N ASN A 58 3.42 -3.43 -11.46
CA ASN A 58 4.08 -4.72 -11.66
C ASN A 58 3.22 -5.65 -12.50
N ALA A 59 3.85 -6.42 -13.39
CA ALA A 59 3.17 -7.49 -14.10
C ALA A 59 2.84 -8.64 -13.14
N LYS A 60 1.64 -9.20 -13.27
CA LYS A 60 1.30 -10.47 -12.63
C LYS A 60 1.77 -11.60 -13.54
N ILE A 61 2.61 -12.47 -13.02
CA ILE A 61 3.17 -13.60 -13.74
C ILE A 61 2.57 -14.88 -13.15
N ASN A 62 2.03 -15.75 -14.02
CA ASN A 62 1.58 -17.06 -13.59
C ASN A 62 2.79 -18.00 -13.49
N TYR A 63 3.41 -18.01 -12.34
CA TYR A 63 4.60 -18.82 -12.07
C TYR A 63 4.34 -20.33 -12.11
N THR A 64 3.11 -20.76 -11.82
CA THR A 64 2.73 -22.18 -11.87
C THR A 64 2.92 -22.75 -13.29
N LEU A 65 2.62 -21.97 -14.33
CA LEU A 65 2.87 -22.38 -15.73
C LEU A 65 4.35 -22.49 -16.09
N LEU A 66 5.22 -21.92 -15.26
CA LEU A 66 6.68 -22.00 -15.39
C LEU A 66 7.29 -23.10 -14.52
N GLY A 67 6.45 -23.94 -13.88
CA GLY A 67 6.91 -25.00 -12.98
C GLY A 67 7.45 -24.48 -11.66
N VAL A 68 7.10 -23.24 -11.28
CA VAL A 68 7.52 -22.62 -10.02
C VAL A 68 6.39 -22.73 -9.01
N SER A 69 6.71 -23.27 -7.83
CA SER A 69 5.80 -23.30 -6.70
C SER A 69 6.08 -22.15 -5.73
N THR A 70 5.01 -21.66 -5.12
CA THR A 70 5.10 -20.61 -4.09
C THR A 70 4.99 -21.25 -2.71
N TYR A 71 5.87 -20.87 -1.80
CA TYR A 71 5.89 -21.37 -0.43
C TYR A 71 5.82 -20.22 0.56
N VAL A 72 5.16 -20.49 1.70
CA VAL A 72 5.16 -19.61 2.87
C VAL A 72 6.10 -20.21 3.90
N ILE A 73 7.09 -19.44 4.32
CA ILE A 73 8.06 -19.83 5.34
C ILE A 73 7.93 -18.91 6.53
N ILE A 74 7.66 -19.48 7.70
CA ILE A 74 7.58 -18.76 8.96
C ILE A 74 8.86 -19.02 9.74
N ILE A 75 9.61 -17.96 10.02
CA ILE A 75 10.88 -18.00 10.73
C ILE A 75 10.67 -17.32 12.08
N ARG A 76 10.77 -18.08 13.16
CA ARG A 76 10.79 -17.54 14.52
C ARG A 76 12.24 -17.22 14.91
N HIS A 77 12.57 -15.96 14.78
CA HIS A 77 13.87 -15.42 15.13
C HIS A 77 13.77 -13.89 15.17
N ARG A 78 14.61 -13.26 15.96
CA ARG A 78 14.67 -11.78 15.99
C ARG A 78 15.07 -11.24 14.60
N ALA A 79 14.20 -10.41 14.02
CA ALA A 79 14.41 -9.78 12.72
C ALA A 79 15.49 -8.67 12.85
N SER A 80 16.76 -9.06 12.84
CA SER A 80 17.89 -8.13 12.75
C SER A 80 17.94 -7.51 11.36
N GLU A 81 18.51 -6.30 11.23
CA GLU A 81 18.67 -5.66 9.92
C GLU A 81 19.49 -6.54 8.97
N LYS A 82 20.57 -7.16 9.48
CA LYS A 82 21.41 -8.06 8.69
C LYS A 82 20.60 -9.22 8.11
N LEU A 83 19.79 -9.91 8.92
CA LEU A 83 18.99 -11.04 8.46
C LEU A 83 17.93 -10.60 7.43
N VAL A 84 17.26 -9.48 7.69
CA VAL A 84 16.26 -8.92 6.75
C VAL A 84 16.88 -8.56 5.42
N ASP A 85 18.06 -7.94 5.42
CA ASP A 85 18.79 -7.60 4.20
C ASP A 85 19.29 -8.84 3.44
N SER A 86 19.75 -9.86 4.15
CA SER A 86 20.17 -11.14 3.54
C SER A 86 18.98 -11.84 2.88
N LEU A 87 17.83 -11.90 3.56
CA LEU A 87 16.60 -12.45 3.01
C LEU A 87 16.11 -11.63 1.80
N HIS A 88 16.15 -10.31 1.88
CA HIS A 88 15.69 -9.43 0.79
C HIS A 88 16.52 -9.61 -0.51
N ARG A 89 17.80 -9.95 -0.38
CA ARG A 89 18.70 -10.18 -1.52
C ARG A 89 18.66 -11.61 -2.04
N HIS A 90 18.03 -12.51 -1.33
CA HIS A 90 18.00 -13.92 -1.73
C HIS A 90 17.06 -14.13 -2.93
N ARG A 91 17.58 -14.79 -3.99
CA ARG A 91 16.87 -14.95 -5.29
C ARG A 91 15.51 -15.60 -5.25
N LEU A 92 15.26 -16.46 -4.26
CA LEU A 92 13.98 -17.16 -4.10
C LEU A 92 12.95 -16.30 -3.38
N VAL A 93 13.36 -15.25 -2.65
CA VAL A 93 12.46 -14.45 -1.82
C VAL A 93 11.75 -13.41 -2.67
N GLU A 94 10.42 -13.52 -2.73
CA GLU A 94 9.56 -12.55 -3.39
C GLU A 94 9.12 -11.44 -2.42
N ARG A 95 8.80 -11.82 -1.18
CA ARG A 95 8.22 -10.90 -0.21
C ARG A 95 8.54 -11.29 1.22
N ILE A 96 8.72 -10.30 2.08
CA ILE A 96 8.97 -10.48 3.50
C ILE A 96 7.97 -9.66 4.30
N TYR A 97 7.42 -10.27 5.35
CA TYR A 97 6.63 -9.60 6.37
C TYR A 97 7.30 -9.80 7.72
N ILE A 98 7.36 -8.76 8.53
CA ILE A 98 7.98 -8.78 9.85
C ILE A 98 6.91 -8.43 10.87
N SER A 99 6.79 -9.24 11.94
CA SER A 99 5.88 -8.95 13.06
C SER A 99 6.24 -7.62 13.73
N LYS A 100 5.27 -6.98 14.38
CA LYS A 100 5.53 -5.74 15.13
C LYS A 100 6.50 -5.95 16.29
N SER A 101 6.49 -7.14 16.91
CA SER A 101 7.43 -7.57 17.97
C SER A 101 8.83 -7.84 17.42
N ARG A 102 8.96 -7.98 16.10
CA ARG A 102 10.22 -8.32 15.40
C ARG A 102 10.80 -9.70 15.78
N ASP A 103 9.98 -10.61 16.25
CA ASP A 103 10.35 -11.99 16.63
C ASP A 103 9.95 -13.04 15.60
N THR A 104 9.17 -12.64 14.60
CA THR A 104 8.67 -13.51 13.54
C THR A 104 8.83 -12.85 12.19
N ILE A 105 9.37 -13.59 11.24
CA ILE A 105 9.47 -13.21 9.83
C ILE A 105 8.65 -14.22 9.03
N VAL A 106 7.80 -13.71 8.14
CA VAL A 106 7.10 -14.52 7.14
C VAL A 106 7.69 -14.19 5.78
N ALA A 107 8.27 -15.18 5.13
CA ALA A 107 8.83 -15.04 3.79
C ALA A 107 7.95 -15.79 2.78
N ILE A 108 7.60 -15.11 1.70
CA ILE A 108 7.01 -15.73 0.51
C ILE A 108 8.16 -16.00 -0.44
N ILE A 109 8.36 -17.26 -0.80
CA ILE A 109 9.42 -17.66 -1.71
C ILE A 109 8.88 -18.41 -2.92
N LYS A 110 9.67 -18.43 -3.99
CA LYS A 110 9.38 -19.14 -5.23
C LYS A 110 10.52 -20.10 -5.52
N ALA A 111 10.20 -21.40 -5.61
CA ALA A 111 11.18 -22.43 -5.89
C ALA A 111 10.66 -23.39 -6.97
N GLN A 112 11.58 -23.96 -7.74
CA GLN A 112 11.29 -24.94 -8.80
C GLN A 112 11.54 -26.38 -8.36
N SER A 113 12.24 -26.58 -7.24
CA SER A 113 12.57 -27.90 -6.75
C SER A 113 12.64 -27.93 -5.22
N GLU A 114 12.50 -29.14 -4.67
CA GLU A 114 12.71 -29.37 -3.23
C GLU A 114 14.16 -29.12 -2.80
N GLN A 115 15.12 -29.28 -3.72
CA GLN A 115 16.53 -28.97 -3.45
C GLN A 115 16.70 -27.47 -3.17
N GLU A 116 16.11 -26.62 -3.99
CA GLU A 116 16.14 -25.16 -3.75
C GLU A 116 15.51 -24.78 -2.41
N LEU A 117 14.46 -25.49 -2.01
CA LEU A 117 13.81 -25.30 -0.72
C LEU A 117 14.71 -25.72 0.45
N SER A 118 15.40 -26.86 0.29
CA SER A 118 16.40 -27.33 1.27
C SER A 118 17.57 -26.36 1.40
N ASP A 119 18.12 -25.91 0.26
CA ASP A 119 19.21 -24.94 0.24
C ASP A 119 18.83 -23.61 0.90
N PHE A 120 17.55 -23.20 0.75
CA PHE A 120 17.03 -22.01 1.41
C PHE A 120 16.91 -22.19 2.92
N LYS A 121 16.53 -23.37 3.41
CA LYS A 121 16.54 -23.67 4.85
C LYS A 121 17.96 -23.59 5.43
N ASP A 122 18.93 -24.16 4.73
CA ASP A 122 20.34 -24.10 5.13
C ASP A 122 20.88 -22.67 5.12
N PHE A 123 20.43 -21.87 4.17
CA PHE A 123 20.70 -20.45 4.15
C PHE A 123 20.15 -19.74 5.40
N ILE A 124 18.89 -20.01 5.78
CA ILE A 124 18.32 -19.41 7.00
C ILE A 124 19.13 -19.79 8.23
N GLN A 125 19.52 -21.06 8.37
CA GLN A 125 20.31 -21.53 9.53
C GLN A 125 21.70 -20.88 9.59
N ARG A 126 22.33 -20.59 8.45
CA ARG A 126 23.62 -19.88 8.40
C ARG A 126 23.48 -18.41 8.77
N GLU A 127 22.45 -17.74 8.28
CA GLU A 127 22.24 -16.30 8.53
C GLU A 127 21.66 -16.01 9.92
N ALA A 128 20.92 -16.96 10.48
CA ALA A 128 20.28 -16.87 11.78
C ALA A 128 20.43 -18.20 12.54
N PRO A 129 21.60 -18.49 13.11
CA PRO A 129 21.79 -19.69 13.91
C PRO A 129 20.78 -19.76 15.06
N GLY A 130 20.10 -20.90 15.17
CA GLY A 130 19.03 -21.09 16.16
C GLY A 130 17.65 -20.55 15.75
N ALA A 131 17.50 -20.08 14.52
CA ALA A 131 16.17 -19.77 13.99
C ALA A 131 15.32 -21.04 13.90
N GLU A 132 14.11 -20.97 14.41
CA GLU A 132 13.11 -22.02 14.23
C GLU A 132 12.31 -21.76 12.95
N VAL A 133 12.40 -22.65 11.98
CA VAL A 133 11.52 -22.66 10.81
C VAL A 133 10.27 -23.45 11.17
N VAL A 134 9.16 -22.74 11.39
CA VAL A 134 7.94 -23.33 11.96
C VAL A 134 7.08 -23.98 10.90
N ASP A 135 7.02 -23.39 9.71
CA ASP A 135 6.13 -23.85 8.66
C ASP A 135 6.70 -23.58 7.28
N ILE A 136 6.49 -24.55 6.38
CA ILE A 136 6.81 -24.44 4.95
C ILE A 136 5.65 -25.08 4.21
N GLU A 137 4.73 -24.27 3.75
CA GLU A 137 3.60 -24.75 2.98
C GLU A 137 3.70 -24.27 1.53
N SER A 138 3.43 -25.19 0.60
CA SER A 138 3.14 -24.85 -0.77
C SER A 138 1.76 -24.24 -0.83
N ILE A 139 1.66 -23.02 -1.35
CA ILE A 139 0.39 -22.31 -1.49
C ILE A 139 -0.01 -22.18 -2.94
N TYR A 140 -1.32 -22.25 -3.19
CA TYR A 140 -1.88 -21.90 -4.49
C TYR A 140 -2.23 -20.44 -4.49
N GLU A 141 -1.69 -19.69 -5.44
CA GLU A 141 -2.16 -18.33 -5.71
C GLU A 141 -3.49 -18.42 -6.44
N LYS A 142 -4.59 -18.28 -5.70
CA LYS A 142 -5.89 -18.11 -6.32
C LYS A 142 -6.00 -16.64 -6.72
N GLU A 143 -6.20 -16.38 -8.01
CA GLU A 143 -6.54 -15.03 -8.45
C GLU A 143 -7.80 -14.57 -7.72
N TRP A 144 -7.59 -13.69 -6.79
CA TRP A 144 -8.64 -12.93 -6.20
C TRP A 144 -8.55 -11.53 -6.78
N LEU A 145 -9.56 -11.14 -7.54
CA LEU A 145 -9.76 -9.75 -7.91
C LEU A 145 -10.53 -9.10 -6.74
N PRO A 146 -9.86 -8.46 -5.80
CA PRO A 146 -10.58 -7.69 -4.82
C PRO A 146 -11.21 -6.51 -5.58
N GLU A 147 -12.50 -6.35 -5.42
CA GLU A 147 -13.03 -5.00 -5.38
C GLU A 147 -12.25 -4.32 -4.26
N GLY A 148 -11.14 -3.70 -4.53
CA GLY A 148 -10.12 -3.18 -3.62
C GLY A 148 -10.44 -3.28 -2.12
N PRO A 149 -9.49 -3.34 -1.22
CA PRO A 149 -9.81 -3.34 0.19
C PRO A 149 -10.78 -2.19 0.42
N GLY A 150 -11.87 -2.40 1.16
CA GLY A 150 -12.82 -1.35 1.50
C GLY A 150 -12.10 -0.24 2.27
N LEU A 151 -11.28 0.53 1.56
CA LEU A 151 -10.51 1.63 2.10
C LEU A 151 -11.50 2.68 2.59
N ARG A 152 -11.66 2.75 3.89
CA ARG A 152 -12.37 3.86 4.50
C ARG A 152 -11.37 4.98 4.74
N VAL A 153 -11.57 6.09 4.05
CA VAL A 153 -10.83 7.31 4.38
C VAL A 153 -11.36 7.82 5.71
N ILE A 154 -10.50 7.88 6.69
CA ILE A 154 -10.81 8.54 7.96
C ILE A 154 -10.49 10.02 7.76
N TYR A 155 -11.52 10.80 7.54
CA TYR A 155 -11.40 12.26 7.47
C TYR A 155 -11.25 12.84 8.88
N ARG A 156 -10.41 13.86 9.00
CA ARG A 156 -10.31 14.66 10.21
C ARG A 156 -10.73 16.10 9.93
N CYS A 157 -11.51 16.65 10.83
CA CYS A 157 -11.95 18.04 10.72
C CYS A 157 -10.77 19.01 10.83
N GLY A 158 -10.64 19.89 9.83
CA GLY A 158 -9.59 20.90 9.78
C GLY A 158 -9.64 21.91 10.92
N PHE A 159 -10.82 22.09 11.53
CA PHE A 159 -11.03 23.01 12.64
C PHE A 159 -10.76 22.37 14.02
N CYS A 160 -11.47 21.31 14.37
CA CYS A 160 -11.39 20.69 15.69
C CYS A 160 -10.49 19.46 15.78
N GLY A 161 -9.99 18.94 14.64
CA GLY A 161 -9.12 17.75 14.57
C GLY A 161 -9.85 16.42 14.80
N GLY A 162 -11.13 16.43 15.15
CA GLY A 162 -11.95 15.24 15.38
C GLY A 162 -12.16 14.40 14.14
N VAL A 163 -12.42 13.10 14.34
CA VAL A 163 -12.74 12.16 13.24
C VAL A 163 -14.13 12.47 12.71
N ILE A 164 -14.26 12.57 11.39
CA ILE A 164 -15.53 12.78 10.71
C ILE A 164 -16.15 11.41 10.40
N ILE A 165 -17.35 11.17 10.93
CA ILE A 165 -18.14 9.97 10.66
C ILE A 165 -19.09 10.28 9.49
N GLY A 166 -18.94 9.53 8.40
CA GLY A 166 -19.72 9.76 7.17
C GLY A 166 -19.03 10.68 6.17
N SER A 167 -19.81 11.40 5.35
CA SER A 167 -19.29 12.28 4.30
C SER A 167 -18.79 13.60 4.89
N PRO A 168 -17.56 14.02 4.61
CA PRO A 168 -17.04 15.29 5.09
C PRO A 168 -17.68 16.47 4.34
N TYR A 169 -17.81 17.61 5.02
CA TYR A 169 -18.00 18.88 4.36
C TYR A 169 -16.66 19.36 3.82
N VAL A 170 -16.58 19.61 2.50
CA VAL A 170 -15.32 19.86 1.81
C VAL A 170 -15.29 21.31 1.30
N ILE A 171 -14.19 22.02 1.58
CA ILE A 171 -13.90 23.31 0.96
C ILE A 171 -12.50 23.28 0.35
N THR A 172 -12.30 24.03 -0.73
CA THR A 172 -10.98 24.23 -1.35
C THR A 172 -10.51 25.64 -1.05
N LEU A 173 -9.36 25.75 -0.37
CA LEU A 173 -8.68 27.02 -0.07
C LEU A 173 -7.26 26.92 -0.60
N ASP A 174 -6.84 27.89 -1.42
CA ASP A 174 -5.49 27.96 -1.99
C ASP A 174 -5.01 26.63 -2.58
N GLU A 175 -5.81 26.02 -3.44
CA GLU A 175 -5.60 24.71 -4.04
C GLU A 175 -5.55 23.52 -3.02
N ARG A 176 -5.85 23.76 -1.74
CA ARG A 176 -5.89 22.72 -0.70
C ARG A 176 -7.32 22.31 -0.42
N VAL A 177 -7.58 21.02 -0.54
CA VAL A 177 -8.86 20.44 -0.13
C VAL A 177 -8.82 20.26 1.39
N MET A 178 -9.80 20.84 2.08
CA MET A 178 -9.96 20.71 3.54
C MET A 178 -11.30 20.08 3.87
N THR A 179 -11.30 19.24 4.88
CA THR A 179 -12.46 18.50 5.34
C THR A 179 -12.91 18.95 6.71
N PHE A 180 -14.23 19.04 6.91
CA PHE A 180 -14.84 19.51 8.15
C PHE A 180 -16.04 18.62 8.51
N HIS A 181 -16.49 18.62 9.78
CA HIS A 181 -17.71 17.93 10.18
C HIS A 181 -18.96 18.47 9.47
N GLY A 182 -18.96 19.77 9.22
CA GLY A 182 -20.04 20.47 8.57
C GLY A 182 -19.66 21.92 8.29
N ARG A 183 -20.63 22.68 7.76
CA ARG A 183 -20.49 24.07 7.41
C ARG A 183 -20.02 24.94 8.60
N GLU A 184 -20.53 24.65 9.78
CA GLU A 184 -20.18 25.40 11.02
C GLU A 184 -18.69 25.32 11.34
N CYS A 185 -18.11 24.11 11.27
CA CYS A 185 -16.67 23.93 11.49
C CYS A 185 -15.83 24.63 10.39
N ALA A 186 -16.32 24.65 9.17
CA ALA A 186 -15.64 25.32 8.06
C ALA A 186 -15.65 26.86 8.25
N GLU A 187 -16.81 27.42 8.62
CA GLU A 187 -16.97 28.84 8.89
C GLU A 187 -16.11 29.29 10.09
N ALA A 188 -16.12 28.51 11.19
CA ALA A 188 -15.27 28.77 12.35
C ALA A 188 -13.76 28.72 12.01
N TYR A 189 -13.36 27.79 11.13
CA TYR A 189 -11.99 27.73 10.63
C TYR A 189 -11.62 29.00 9.84
N MET A 190 -12.48 29.40 8.91
CA MET A 190 -12.27 30.61 8.09
C MET A 190 -12.17 31.87 8.94
N GLN A 191 -13.07 32.03 9.93
CA GLN A 191 -13.03 33.14 10.88
C GLN A 191 -11.72 33.16 11.68
N LYS A 192 -11.30 31.99 12.22
CA LYS A 192 -10.04 31.89 12.98
C LYS A 192 -8.81 32.22 12.14
N LYS A 193 -8.86 31.99 10.84
CA LYS A 193 -7.77 32.27 9.90
C LYS A 193 -7.86 33.65 9.26
N GLN A 194 -8.88 34.44 9.59
CA GLN A 194 -9.15 35.77 8.97
C GLN A 194 -9.28 35.68 7.44
N ILE A 195 -9.74 34.55 6.92
CA ILE A 195 -9.96 34.36 5.49
C ILE A 195 -11.34 34.96 5.19
N THR A 196 -11.35 36.12 4.56
CA THR A 196 -12.58 36.72 4.03
C THR A 196 -13.07 35.89 2.84
N ARG A 197 -14.37 35.63 2.79
CA ARG A 197 -14.98 34.91 1.67
C ARG A 197 -14.63 35.55 0.33
N LEU A 198 -14.26 34.72 -0.63
CA LEU A 198 -14.42 35.01 -2.06
C LEU A 198 -15.89 34.94 -2.45
#